data_e21fe7b34d523e2cc08811e0ac655eec
#
_entry.id   e21fe7b34d523e2cc08811e0ac655eec
#
_cell.length_a   1.000
_cell.length_b   1.000
_cell.length_c   1.000
_cell.angle_alpha   90.00
_cell.angle_beta   90.00
_cell.angle_gamma   90.00
#
_symmetry.space_group_name_H-M   'P 1'
#
loop_
_entity.id
_entity.type
_entity.pdbx_description
1 polymer ?
#
loop_
_entity_poly.entity_id
_entity_poly.type
_entity_poly.pdbx_seq_one_letter_code
_entity_poly.pdbx_strand_id
1 'polypeptide(L)'
;MRILVVSLVYPLPTNVARGTFVSDNAAVLTSLGHEVKVINPLPRMLKYQESRRSTLTGVAKAPTNFEHGEVSVFAPRFWGLPGHPYPSLTIRSMRKISKSVTKWLSDWRPELIVCHTIWPVSELANRLAKQWQIPWVAVVHGHDFDVGLQDKNTSNHILRLAKQADQIITVSQRLADVAKDCGITNHSVIKCHTAVEEEWQTKPKNWRGRWRKEKLDILFPADPRRPEKNHYLALQTCEELETRGWIVGVTTLRQQPRTIVWDRMLVANVTLITSNREASPLVARESLICGTPVVSVDVGDVGNYLPEFCLVAEYEPKKLADAIESVLKHDWQEGFELPEEYSFAYVKNQWQSLISNLLEQT
;
A
#
# COMPACT_ATOMS: atom_id res chain seq x y z
N MET A 1 -21.02 9.45 -10.77
CA MET A 1 -20.03 10.05 -11.68
C MET A 1 -19.06 8.99 -12.23
N ARG A 2 -18.30 9.34 -13.24
CA ARG A 2 -17.29 8.47 -13.86
C ARG A 2 -15.90 8.86 -13.36
N ILE A 3 -15.21 7.93 -12.68
CA ILE A 3 -13.90 8.18 -12.09
C ILE A 3 -12.83 7.31 -12.78
N LEU A 4 -11.76 7.94 -13.25
CA LEU A 4 -10.62 7.25 -13.82
C LEU A 4 -9.52 7.11 -12.77
N VAL A 5 -9.26 5.88 -12.32
CA VAL A 5 -8.12 5.58 -11.46
C VAL A 5 -6.89 5.33 -12.32
N VAL A 6 -5.77 5.97 -11.99
CA VAL A 6 -4.50 5.82 -12.73
C VAL A 6 -3.41 5.40 -11.75
N SER A 7 -2.79 4.25 -11.96
CA SER A 7 -1.76 3.74 -11.05
C SER A 7 -0.72 2.86 -11.75
N LEU A 8 0.55 2.95 -11.32
CA LEU A 8 1.59 2.00 -11.78
C LEU A 8 1.43 0.61 -11.16
N VAL A 9 0.73 0.50 -10.04
CA VAL A 9 0.52 -0.75 -9.32
C VAL A 9 -0.98 -1.00 -9.17
N TYR A 10 -1.41 -2.16 -9.62
CA TYR A 10 -2.79 -2.64 -9.50
C TYR A 10 -2.75 -4.17 -9.57
N PRO A 11 -3.69 -4.92 -8.99
CA PRO A 11 -3.73 -6.36 -9.14
C PRO A 11 -3.73 -6.79 -10.62
N LEU A 12 -2.95 -7.81 -10.92
CA LEU A 12 -2.86 -8.37 -12.27
C LEU A 12 -3.36 -9.82 -12.25
N PRO A 13 -3.97 -10.33 -13.32
CA PRO A 13 -4.29 -11.76 -13.42
C PRO A 13 -3.08 -12.67 -13.21
N THR A 14 -1.88 -12.15 -13.49
CA THR A 14 -0.59 -12.84 -13.31
C THR A 14 0.06 -12.58 -11.94
N ASN A 15 -0.49 -11.66 -11.13
CA ASN A 15 -0.03 -11.33 -9.78
C ASN A 15 -1.11 -10.56 -9.00
N VAL A 16 -2.00 -11.28 -8.34
CA VAL A 16 -3.14 -10.73 -7.61
C VAL A 16 -2.75 -9.94 -6.34
N ALA A 17 -1.56 -10.18 -5.81
CA ALA A 17 -1.06 -9.49 -4.62
C ALA A 17 -0.50 -8.08 -4.90
N ARG A 18 -0.39 -7.70 -6.18
CA ARG A 18 0.22 -6.44 -6.58
C ARG A 18 -0.76 -5.27 -6.42
N GLY A 19 -0.42 -4.28 -5.60
CA GLY A 19 -1.17 -3.02 -5.51
C GLY A 19 -2.61 -3.15 -5.00
N THR A 20 -2.88 -4.10 -4.10
CA THR A 20 -4.22 -4.35 -3.53
C THR A 20 -4.81 -3.11 -2.85
N PHE A 21 -4.01 -2.24 -2.25
CA PHE A 21 -4.47 -0.98 -1.67
C PHE A 21 -5.09 -0.02 -2.71
N VAL A 22 -4.71 -0.14 -4.00
CA VAL A 22 -5.32 0.64 -5.09
C VAL A 22 -6.67 0.03 -5.47
N SER A 23 -6.77 -1.29 -5.54
CA SER A 23 -8.07 -1.94 -5.80
C SER A 23 -9.06 -1.72 -4.65
N ASP A 24 -8.57 -1.65 -3.40
CA ASP A 24 -9.40 -1.31 -2.25
C ASP A 24 -9.94 0.12 -2.34
N ASN A 25 -9.10 1.06 -2.75
CA ASN A 25 -9.56 2.43 -2.99
C ASN A 25 -10.57 2.50 -4.14
N ALA A 26 -10.34 1.76 -5.23
CA ALA A 26 -11.32 1.66 -6.32
C ALA A 26 -12.66 1.09 -5.83
N ALA A 27 -12.64 0.08 -4.95
CA ALA A 27 -13.83 -0.48 -4.33
C ALA A 27 -14.57 0.53 -3.45
N VAL A 28 -13.86 1.36 -2.68
CA VAL A 28 -14.48 2.49 -1.94
C VAL A 28 -15.20 3.42 -2.89
N LEU A 29 -14.58 3.84 -3.99
CA LEU A 29 -15.17 4.74 -4.98
C LEU A 29 -16.40 4.10 -5.66
N THR A 30 -16.32 2.81 -6.00
CA THR A 30 -17.47 2.07 -6.55
C THR A 30 -18.62 1.97 -5.54
N SER A 31 -18.32 1.74 -4.26
CA SER A 31 -19.33 1.67 -3.19
C SER A 31 -20.08 3.01 -2.96
N LEU A 32 -19.50 4.13 -3.40
CA LEU A 32 -20.14 5.45 -3.43
C LEU A 32 -21.10 5.63 -4.65
N GLY A 33 -21.26 4.58 -5.47
CA GLY A 33 -22.10 4.62 -6.67
C GLY A 33 -21.42 5.25 -7.89
N HIS A 34 -20.09 5.35 -7.89
CA HIS A 34 -19.33 5.85 -9.04
C HIS A 34 -19.00 4.72 -10.01
N GLU A 35 -19.04 5.02 -11.31
CA GLU A 35 -18.49 4.13 -12.33
C GLU A 35 -16.97 4.31 -12.42
N VAL A 36 -16.21 3.25 -12.12
CA VAL A 36 -14.75 3.29 -12.02
C VAL A 36 -14.11 2.50 -13.15
N LYS A 37 -13.14 3.11 -13.83
CA LYS A 37 -12.21 2.41 -14.74
C LYS A 37 -10.78 2.64 -14.31
N VAL A 38 -9.89 1.68 -14.59
CA VAL A 38 -8.49 1.73 -14.15
C VAL A 38 -7.54 1.75 -15.34
N ILE A 39 -6.57 2.66 -15.30
CA ILE A 39 -5.38 2.64 -16.16
C ILE A 39 -4.20 2.20 -15.33
N ASN A 40 -3.62 1.05 -15.67
CA ASN A 40 -2.42 0.54 -15.03
C ASN A 40 -1.24 0.45 -16.01
N PRO A 41 -0.51 1.55 -16.29
CA PRO A 41 0.62 1.51 -17.20
C PRO A 41 1.68 0.52 -16.72
N LEU A 42 2.13 -0.37 -17.59
CA LEU A 42 3.13 -1.37 -17.29
C LEU A 42 4.41 -1.12 -18.10
N PRO A 43 5.60 -1.26 -17.50
CA PRO A 43 6.83 -1.14 -18.25
C PRO A 43 6.96 -2.24 -19.32
N ARG A 44 7.55 -1.90 -20.47
CA ARG A 44 7.98 -2.90 -21.43
C ARG A 44 9.18 -3.63 -20.87
N MET A 45 9.06 -4.94 -20.72
CA MET A 45 10.11 -5.75 -20.12
C MET A 45 10.05 -7.20 -20.60
N LEU A 46 11.17 -7.88 -20.50
CA LEU A 46 11.30 -9.32 -20.76
C LEU A 46 11.11 -10.10 -19.45
N LYS A 47 10.65 -11.33 -19.53
CA LYS A 47 10.33 -12.16 -18.35
C LYS A 47 11.49 -12.28 -17.36
N TYR A 48 12.73 -12.43 -17.84
CA TYR A 48 13.90 -12.55 -16.95
C TYR A 48 14.18 -11.30 -16.11
N GLN A 49 13.64 -10.13 -16.50
CA GLN A 49 13.80 -8.88 -15.76
C GLN A 49 12.88 -8.80 -14.54
N GLU A 50 11.83 -9.64 -14.46
CA GLU A 50 10.91 -9.70 -13.32
C GLU A 50 11.63 -10.08 -12.02
N SER A 51 12.68 -10.91 -12.11
CA SER A 51 13.46 -11.33 -10.94
C SER A 51 14.20 -10.20 -10.24
N ARG A 52 14.43 -9.08 -10.92
CA ARG A 52 15.18 -7.94 -10.39
C ARG A 52 14.44 -7.19 -9.29
N ARG A 53 13.10 -7.20 -9.29
CA ARG A 53 12.27 -6.56 -8.26
C ARG A 53 10.97 -7.32 -8.06
N SER A 54 10.60 -7.56 -6.81
CA SER A 54 9.35 -8.26 -6.46
C SER A 54 8.10 -7.57 -7.04
N THR A 55 8.11 -6.23 -7.13
CA THR A 55 7.00 -5.44 -7.67
C THR A 55 6.79 -5.61 -9.19
N LEU A 56 7.75 -6.21 -9.90
CA LEU A 56 7.69 -6.46 -11.34
C LEU A 56 7.23 -7.89 -11.68
N THR A 57 7.05 -8.74 -10.71
CA THR A 57 6.59 -10.13 -10.94
C THR A 57 5.21 -10.13 -11.62
N GLY A 58 5.08 -10.95 -12.66
CA GLY A 58 3.87 -11.09 -13.46
C GLY A 58 3.64 -10.00 -14.52
N VAL A 59 4.45 -8.92 -14.52
CA VAL A 59 4.26 -7.78 -15.42
C VAL A 59 4.50 -8.12 -16.89
N ALA A 60 5.51 -8.92 -17.20
CA ALA A 60 5.88 -9.22 -18.60
C ALA A 60 4.76 -9.92 -19.38
N LYS A 61 4.00 -10.78 -18.71
CA LYS A 61 2.92 -11.60 -19.29
C LYS A 61 1.52 -11.06 -19.02
N ALA A 62 1.38 -9.97 -18.25
CA ALA A 62 0.09 -9.39 -17.93
C ALA A 62 -0.66 -8.97 -19.20
N PRO A 63 -1.97 -9.27 -19.32
CA PRO A 63 -2.79 -8.85 -20.45
C PRO A 63 -2.90 -7.31 -20.48
N THR A 64 -3.18 -6.78 -21.68
CA THR A 64 -3.37 -5.33 -21.87
C THR A 64 -4.76 -4.89 -21.41
N ASN A 65 -5.76 -5.74 -21.50
CA ASN A 65 -7.12 -5.49 -21.04
C ASN A 65 -7.57 -6.68 -20.19
N PHE A 66 -8.19 -6.40 -19.07
CA PHE A 66 -8.78 -7.41 -18.19
C PHE A 66 -9.79 -6.76 -17.24
N GLU A 67 -10.58 -7.59 -16.58
CA GLU A 67 -11.49 -7.19 -15.53
C GLU A 67 -10.92 -7.58 -14.17
N HIS A 68 -11.14 -6.75 -13.16
CA HIS A 68 -10.84 -7.03 -11.76
C HIS A 68 -12.08 -6.73 -10.92
N GLY A 69 -12.85 -7.79 -10.56
CA GLY A 69 -14.21 -7.61 -10.09
C GLY A 69 -15.05 -6.94 -11.18
N GLU A 70 -15.76 -5.88 -10.83
CA GLU A 70 -16.59 -5.09 -11.75
C GLU A 70 -15.80 -3.98 -12.47
N VAL A 71 -14.50 -3.88 -12.22
CA VAL A 71 -13.68 -2.76 -12.71
C VAL A 71 -12.91 -3.17 -13.98
N SER A 72 -13.15 -2.46 -15.08
CA SER A 72 -12.40 -2.62 -16.33
C SER A 72 -11.02 -1.99 -16.21
N VAL A 73 -9.97 -2.76 -16.56
CA VAL A 73 -8.58 -2.34 -16.44
C VAL A 73 -7.89 -2.33 -17.80
N PHE A 74 -7.26 -1.20 -18.14
CA PHE A 74 -6.36 -1.07 -19.28
C PHE A 74 -4.92 -0.92 -18.83
N ALA A 75 -4.04 -1.82 -19.26
CA ALA A 75 -2.64 -1.88 -18.87
C ALA A 75 -1.71 -1.60 -20.08
N PRO A 76 -1.67 -0.35 -20.59
CA PRO A 76 -0.82 0.01 -21.72
C PRO A 76 0.66 -0.11 -21.38
N ARG A 77 1.47 -0.46 -22.38
CA ARG A 77 2.92 -0.61 -22.20
C ARG A 77 3.65 0.71 -22.45
N PHE A 78 4.55 1.09 -21.54
CA PHE A 78 5.41 2.25 -21.68
C PHE A 78 6.90 1.88 -21.63
N TRP A 79 7.75 2.77 -22.14
CA TRP A 79 9.19 2.67 -22.02
C TRP A 79 9.66 3.47 -20.80
N GLY A 80 10.27 2.80 -19.85
CA GLY A 80 10.80 3.35 -18.61
C GLY A 80 10.81 2.29 -17.51
N LEU A 81 11.76 2.41 -16.62
CA LEU A 81 11.83 1.61 -15.39
C LEU A 81 11.94 2.58 -14.22
N PRO A 82 11.34 2.27 -13.08
CA PRO A 82 11.58 3.03 -11.85
C PRO A 82 13.08 3.10 -11.55
N GLY A 83 13.59 4.29 -11.28
CA GLY A 83 15.03 4.52 -11.07
C GLY A 83 15.86 4.67 -12.34
N HIS A 84 15.23 4.86 -13.52
CA HIS A 84 15.95 5.15 -14.75
C HIS A 84 16.60 6.54 -14.70
N PRO A 85 17.88 6.68 -15.09
CA PRO A 85 18.63 7.96 -14.99
C PRO A 85 18.13 9.05 -15.94
N TYR A 86 17.22 8.72 -16.87
CA TYR A 86 16.68 9.65 -17.87
C TYR A 86 15.17 9.89 -17.70
N PRO A 87 14.73 10.75 -16.78
CA PRO A 87 13.31 11.03 -16.53
C PRO A 87 12.55 11.48 -17.78
N SER A 88 13.20 12.20 -18.69
CA SER A 88 12.63 12.71 -19.94
C SER A 88 12.07 11.61 -20.86
N LEU A 89 12.71 10.45 -20.92
CA LEU A 89 12.22 9.32 -21.71
C LEU A 89 10.96 8.72 -21.08
N THR A 90 10.96 8.57 -19.77
CA THR A 90 9.79 8.08 -19.01
C THR A 90 8.61 9.04 -19.18
N ILE A 91 8.80 10.34 -19.02
CA ILE A 91 7.79 11.38 -19.24
C ILE A 91 7.22 11.31 -20.66
N ARG A 92 8.09 11.28 -21.67
CA ARG A 92 7.66 11.19 -23.08
C ARG A 92 6.84 9.93 -23.33
N SER A 93 7.25 8.81 -22.76
CA SER A 93 6.54 7.54 -22.90
C SER A 93 5.17 7.57 -22.19
N MET A 94 5.10 8.10 -20.97
CA MET A 94 3.84 8.28 -20.24
C MET A 94 2.87 9.18 -21.02
N ARG A 95 3.36 10.28 -21.56
CA ARG A 95 2.53 11.18 -22.36
C ARG A 95 2.04 10.55 -23.67
N LYS A 96 2.82 9.65 -24.28
CA LYS A 96 2.42 8.95 -25.50
C LYS A 96 1.25 8.00 -25.30
N ILE A 97 1.15 7.33 -24.15
CA ILE A 97 0.05 6.40 -23.89
C ILE A 97 -1.30 7.10 -23.72
N SER A 98 -1.35 8.43 -23.50
CA SER A 98 -2.61 9.16 -23.41
C SER A 98 -3.52 8.92 -24.63
N LYS A 99 -2.95 8.84 -25.84
CA LYS A 99 -3.72 8.56 -27.06
C LYS A 99 -4.40 7.19 -27.04
N SER A 100 -3.69 6.15 -26.55
CA SER A 100 -4.27 4.81 -26.41
C SER A 100 -5.30 4.73 -25.31
N VAL A 101 -5.11 5.48 -24.22
CA VAL A 101 -6.10 5.61 -23.14
C VAL A 101 -7.38 6.27 -23.67
N THR A 102 -7.27 7.40 -24.36
CA THR A 102 -8.43 8.08 -24.97
C THR A 102 -9.18 7.15 -25.94
N LYS A 103 -8.44 6.39 -26.77
CA LYS A 103 -9.06 5.44 -27.68
C LYS A 103 -9.77 4.30 -26.95
N TRP A 104 -9.17 3.77 -25.86
CA TRP A 104 -9.76 2.70 -25.08
C TRP A 104 -11.03 3.14 -24.34
N LEU A 105 -11.04 4.38 -23.82
CA LEU A 105 -12.21 4.96 -23.15
C LEU A 105 -13.36 5.25 -24.12
N SER A 106 -13.07 5.46 -25.42
CA SER A 106 -14.08 5.80 -26.46
C SER A 106 -14.96 6.97 -25.99
N ASP A 107 -16.27 6.75 -25.85
CA ASP A 107 -17.24 7.77 -25.43
C ASP A 107 -17.37 7.90 -23.89
N TRP A 108 -16.70 7.01 -23.15
CA TRP A 108 -16.66 7.11 -21.71
C TRP A 108 -15.73 8.25 -21.30
N ARG A 109 -16.28 9.31 -20.75
CA ARG A 109 -15.52 10.49 -20.29
C ARG A 109 -15.50 10.52 -18.77
N PRO A 110 -14.31 10.48 -18.14
CA PRO A 110 -14.22 10.69 -16.69
C PRO A 110 -14.56 12.11 -16.33
N GLU A 111 -15.01 12.30 -15.10
CA GLU A 111 -15.31 13.58 -14.47
C GLU A 111 -14.28 13.90 -13.38
N LEU A 112 -13.52 12.90 -12.93
CA LEU A 112 -12.42 13.00 -11.96
C LEU A 112 -11.34 11.97 -12.30
N ILE A 113 -10.08 12.34 -12.10
CA ILE A 113 -8.96 11.39 -12.13
C ILE A 113 -8.40 11.22 -10.71
N VAL A 114 -8.32 9.98 -10.23
CA VAL A 114 -7.64 9.61 -8.99
C VAL A 114 -6.33 8.90 -9.35
N CYS A 115 -5.20 9.53 -9.09
CA CYS A 115 -3.88 9.02 -9.45
C CYS A 115 -3.16 8.49 -8.22
N HIS A 116 -2.85 7.22 -8.17
CA HIS A 116 -2.05 6.63 -7.10
C HIS A 116 -0.56 6.73 -7.44
N THR A 117 0.19 7.37 -6.56
CA THR A 117 1.58 7.84 -6.68
C THR A 117 1.72 9.06 -7.61
N ILE A 118 2.77 9.82 -7.39
CA ILE A 118 3.03 11.02 -8.22
C ILE A 118 3.94 10.63 -9.40
N TRP A 119 5.11 10.08 -9.10
CA TRP A 119 6.09 9.80 -10.13
C TRP A 119 6.07 8.34 -10.61
N PRO A 120 6.14 8.12 -11.92
CA PRO A 120 5.98 9.07 -13.04
C PRO A 120 4.54 9.13 -13.58
N VAL A 121 3.59 8.44 -12.98
CA VAL A 121 2.27 8.16 -13.55
C VAL A 121 1.38 9.41 -13.60
N SER A 122 1.61 10.38 -12.72
CA SER A 122 0.88 11.66 -12.72
C SER A 122 1.19 12.53 -13.95
N GLU A 123 2.24 12.24 -14.71
CA GLU A 123 2.44 12.85 -16.04
C GLU A 123 1.31 12.48 -17.02
N LEU A 124 0.80 11.24 -16.91
CA LEU A 124 -0.36 10.81 -17.69
C LEU A 124 -1.65 11.44 -17.13
N ALA A 125 -1.86 11.37 -15.83
CA ALA A 125 -3.04 11.92 -15.16
C ALA A 125 -3.20 13.41 -15.46
N ASN A 126 -2.17 14.22 -15.22
CA ASN A 126 -2.16 15.66 -15.49
C ASN A 126 -2.40 15.98 -16.97
N ARG A 127 -1.85 15.18 -17.91
CA ARG A 127 -2.10 15.36 -19.33
C ARG A 127 -3.56 15.09 -19.70
N LEU A 128 -4.16 14.02 -19.17
CA LEU A 128 -5.56 13.67 -19.42
C LEU A 128 -6.51 14.68 -18.77
N ALA A 129 -6.22 15.11 -17.54
CA ALA A 129 -6.99 16.13 -16.83
C ALA A 129 -7.05 17.45 -17.63
N LYS A 130 -5.92 17.92 -18.13
CA LYS A 130 -5.84 19.10 -19.00
C LYS A 130 -6.57 18.92 -20.33
N GLN A 131 -6.50 17.71 -20.93
CA GLN A 131 -7.19 17.42 -22.20
C GLN A 131 -8.71 17.46 -22.05
N TRP A 132 -9.23 17.01 -20.90
CA TRP A 132 -10.67 16.91 -20.65
C TRP A 132 -11.23 18.06 -19.77
N GLN A 133 -10.34 18.94 -19.27
CA GLN A 133 -10.67 20.04 -18.37
C GLN A 133 -11.42 19.53 -17.11
N ILE A 134 -10.90 18.50 -16.49
CA ILE A 134 -11.45 17.88 -15.29
C ILE A 134 -10.42 17.89 -14.15
N PRO A 135 -10.87 17.88 -12.89
CA PRO A 135 -9.96 17.81 -11.75
C PRO A 135 -9.22 16.46 -11.67
N TRP A 136 -8.06 16.51 -11.03
CA TRP A 136 -7.33 15.29 -10.68
C TRP A 136 -6.68 15.40 -9.31
N VAL A 137 -6.69 14.28 -8.58
CA VAL A 137 -6.06 14.17 -7.27
C VAL A 137 -4.95 13.13 -7.31
N ALA A 138 -3.91 13.31 -6.48
CA ALA A 138 -2.86 12.31 -6.33
C ALA A 138 -2.85 11.73 -4.92
N VAL A 139 -2.84 10.40 -4.81
CA VAL A 139 -2.77 9.67 -3.54
C VAL A 139 -1.33 9.21 -3.32
N VAL A 140 -0.69 9.66 -2.22
CA VAL A 140 0.70 9.40 -1.86
C VAL A 140 0.78 8.30 -0.81
N HIS A 141 1.50 7.21 -1.15
CA HIS A 141 1.67 6.01 -0.32
C HIS A 141 3.07 5.89 0.30
N GLY A 142 3.85 6.95 0.33
CA GLY A 142 5.17 7.03 0.96
C GLY A 142 6.33 7.10 -0.03
N HIS A 143 6.42 6.23 -1.03
CA HIS A 143 7.59 6.16 -1.92
C HIS A 143 7.96 7.50 -2.59
N ASP A 144 6.98 8.27 -3.05
CA ASP A 144 7.23 9.56 -3.69
C ASP A 144 7.93 10.55 -2.73
N PHE A 145 7.47 10.61 -1.48
CA PHE A 145 7.98 11.56 -0.49
C PHE A 145 9.21 11.03 0.23
N ASP A 146 9.22 9.73 0.59
CA ASP A 146 10.33 9.15 1.37
C ASP A 146 11.58 8.88 0.52
N VAL A 147 11.42 8.61 -0.77
CA VAL A 147 12.51 8.27 -1.68
C VAL A 147 12.60 9.23 -2.85
N GLY A 148 11.48 9.49 -3.50
CA GLY A 148 11.44 10.26 -4.73
C GLY A 148 11.86 11.72 -4.55
N LEU A 149 11.57 12.36 -3.41
CA LEU A 149 12.01 13.72 -3.10
C LEU A 149 13.51 13.80 -2.82
N GLN A 150 14.13 12.72 -2.39
CA GLN A 150 15.58 12.67 -2.12
C GLN A 150 16.39 12.36 -3.39
N ASP A 151 15.75 11.86 -4.44
CA ASP A 151 16.41 11.60 -5.72
C ASP A 151 16.42 12.86 -6.60
N LYS A 152 17.61 13.37 -6.91
CA LYS A 152 17.83 14.57 -7.74
C LYS A 152 17.16 14.50 -9.12
N ASN A 153 16.95 13.29 -9.64
CA ASN A 153 16.33 13.09 -10.95
C ASN A 153 14.80 13.18 -10.91
N THR A 154 14.17 12.99 -9.73
CA THR A 154 12.72 12.88 -9.61
C THR A 154 12.10 13.98 -8.74
N SER A 155 12.82 14.52 -7.78
CA SER A 155 12.31 15.50 -6.80
C SER A 155 11.59 16.69 -7.45
N ASN A 156 12.23 17.35 -8.41
CA ASN A 156 11.63 18.49 -9.11
C ASN A 156 10.37 18.12 -9.90
N HIS A 157 10.31 16.90 -10.44
CA HIS A 157 9.13 16.42 -11.15
C HIS A 157 7.99 16.12 -10.19
N ILE A 158 8.29 15.51 -9.04
CA ILE A 158 7.30 15.24 -8.00
C ILE A 158 6.70 16.53 -7.48
N LEU A 159 7.52 17.50 -7.08
CA LEU A 159 7.05 18.80 -6.57
C LEU A 159 6.22 19.56 -7.62
N ARG A 160 6.67 19.58 -8.88
CA ARG A 160 5.92 20.20 -9.96
C ARG A 160 4.55 19.56 -10.17
N LEU A 161 4.48 18.23 -10.18
CA LEU A 161 3.23 17.49 -10.39
C LEU A 161 2.31 17.63 -9.17
N ALA A 162 2.84 17.56 -7.95
CA ALA A 162 2.07 17.77 -6.73
C ALA A 162 1.39 19.14 -6.69
N LYS A 163 2.10 20.20 -7.13
CA LYS A 163 1.52 21.56 -7.23
C LYS A 163 0.53 21.74 -8.39
N GLN A 164 0.46 20.79 -9.32
CA GLN A 164 -0.49 20.82 -10.43
C GLN A 164 -1.74 19.96 -10.18
N ALA A 165 -1.74 19.14 -9.16
CA ALA A 165 -2.91 18.41 -8.71
C ALA A 165 -3.89 19.34 -8.01
N ASP A 166 -5.19 19.13 -8.18
CA ASP A 166 -6.21 19.88 -7.44
C ASP A 166 -6.16 19.53 -5.95
N GLN A 167 -5.81 18.29 -5.62
CA GLN A 167 -5.60 17.84 -4.24
C GLN A 167 -4.55 16.75 -4.15
N ILE A 168 -3.73 16.79 -3.08
CA ILE A 168 -2.84 15.71 -2.67
C ILE A 168 -3.45 14.99 -1.48
N ILE A 169 -3.66 13.69 -1.63
CA ILE A 169 -4.16 12.82 -0.55
C ILE A 169 -2.97 12.04 0.01
N THR A 170 -2.74 12.17 1.29
CA THR A 170 -1.71 11.40 2.01
C THR A 170 -2.36 10.32 2.87
N VAL A 171 -1.75 9.15 2.93
CA VAL A 171 -2.30 8.02 3.71
C VAL A 171 -1.89 8.05 5.19
N SER A 172 -1.12 9.03 5.60
CA SER A 172 -0.71 9.23 7.00
C SER A 172 -0.44 10.71 7.29
N GLN A 173 -0.57 11.10 8.57
CA GLN A 173 -0.25 12.46 9.01
C GLN A 173 1.21 12.82 8.74
N ARG A 174 2.14 11.89 8.98
CA ARG A 174 3.57 12.08 8.67
C ARG A 174 3.80 12.51 7.21
N LEU A 175 3.09 11.90 6.26
CA LEU A 175 3.20 12.29 4.84
C LEU A 175 2.55 13.65 4.55
N ALA A 176 1.50 14.03 5.28
CA ALA A 176 0.91 15.35 5.20
C ALA A 176 1.86 16.43 5.70
N ASP A 177 2.59 16.15 6.78
CA ASP A 177 3.62 17.05 7.31
C ASP A 177 4.75 17.25 6.29
N VAL A 178 5.22 16.17 5.64
CA VAL A 178 6.18 16.26 4.53
C VAL A 178 5.63 17.10 3.36
N ALA A 179 4.35 16.94 2.99
CA ALA A 179 3.72 17.75 1.97
C ALA A 179 3.76 19.25 2.33
N LYS A 180 3.38 19.58 3.57
CA LYS A 180 3.41 20.94 4.12
C LYS A 180 4.81 21.53 4.07
N ASP A 181 5.82 20.79 4.53
CA ASP A 181 7.24 21.23 4.52
C ASP A 181 7.76 21.48 3.10
N CYS A 182 7.22 20.77 2.10
CA CYS A 182 7.51 20.99 0.69
C CYS A 182 6.69 22.13 0.05
N GLY A 183 5.87 22.86 0.83
CA GLY A 183 5.04 23.95 0.35
C GLY A 183 3.88 23.50 -0.53
N ILE A 184 3.38 22.28 -0.31
CA ILE A 184 2.17 21.75 -0.94
C ILE A 184 1.01 22.06 0.01
N THR A 185 0.20 23.07 -0.32
CA THR A 185 -0.88 23.58 0.55
C THR A 185 -2.21 22.86 0.34
N ASN A 186 -2.43 22.31 -0.85
CA ASN A 186 -3.64 21.60 -1.25
C ASN A 186 -3.55 20.11 -0.90
N HIS A 187 -3.45 19.78 0.38
CA HIS A 187 -3.38 18.39 0.82
C HIS A 187 -4.38 18.07 1.93
N SER A 188 -4.74 16.81 2.02
CA SER A 188 -5.54 16.23 3.11
C SER A 188 -5.10 14.80 3.42
N VAL A 189 -5.51 14.29 4.58
CA VAL A 189 -5.23 12.92 5.00
C VAL A 189 -6.48 12.08 4.78
N ILE A 190 -6.35 11.01 3.98
CA ILE A 190 -7.34 9.94 3.89
C ILE A 190 -6.60 8.62 4.05
N LYS A 191 -6.85 7.93 5.16
CA LYS A 191 -6.21 6.63 5.46
C LYS A 191 -6.62 5.57 4.45
N CYS A 192 -5.80 4.54 4.29
CA CYS A 192 -6.27 3.32 3.66
C CYS A 192 -7.11 2.53 4.67
N HIS A 193 -8.31 2.12 4.33
CA HIS A 193 -9.08 1.23 5.18
C HIS A 193 -8.45 -0.16 5.25
N THR A 194 -8.80 -0.92 6.27
CA THR A 194 -8.31 -2.29 6.43
C THR A 194 -9.34 -3.25 5.87
N ALA A 195 -9.00 -3.86 4.73
CA ALA A 195 -9.91 -4.74 3.99
C ALA A 195 -9.65 -6.21 4.34
N VAL A 196 -10.10 -6.65 5.51
CA VAL A 196 -10.17 -8.07 5.88
C VAL A 196 -11.62 -8.52 5.72
N GLU A 197 -11.84 -9.62 5.00
CA GLU A 197 -13.19 -10.15 4.79
C GLU A 197 -13.79 -10.68 6.09
N GLU A 198 -15.11 -10.60 6.25
CA GLU A 198 -15.83 -10.93 7.49
C GLU A 198 -15.55 -12.36 7.97
N GLU A 199 -15.38 -13.32 7.04
CA GLU A 199 -15.03 -14.69 7.38
C GLU A 199 -13.75 -14.79 8.24
N TRP A 200 -12.74 -13.96 7.98
CA TRP A 200 -11.49 -13.93 8.76
C TRP A 200 -11.59 -13.12 10.03
N GLN A 201 -12.49 -12.14 10.11
CA GLN A 201 -12.73 -11.35 11.32
C GLN A 201 -13.45 -12.17 12.39
N THR A 202 -14.36 -13.08 11.99
CA THR A 202 -15.23 -13.86 12.88
C THR A 202 -14.67 -15.23 13.26
N LYS A 203 -13.57 -15.68 12.64
CA LYS A 203 -12.93 -16.96 13.01
C LYS A 203 -12.52 -16.96 14.50
N PRO A 204 -12.75 -18.05 15.24
CA PRO A 204 -12.44 -18.12 16.66
C PRO A 204 -10.97 -17.80 16.92
N LYS A 205 -10.73 -16.76 17.69
CA LYS A 205 -9.40 -16.33 18.12
C LYS A 205 -9.04 -17.06 19.41
N ASN A 206 -8.49 -18.26 19.30
CA ASN A 206 -8.13 -19.05 20.47
C ASN A 206 -6.74 -18.66 20.99
N TRP A 207 -6.66 -17.53 21.66
CA TRP A 207 -5.44 -17.02 22.26
C TRP A 207 -4.80 -17.99 23.26
N ARG A 208 -5.58 -18.62 24.12
CA ARG A 208 -5.08 -19.49 25.19
C ARG A 208 -4.53 -20.83 24.71
N GLY A 209 -4.96 -21.33 23.55
CA GLY A 209 -4.54 -22.63 23.02
C GLY A 209 -3.33 -22.56 22.09
N ARG A 210 -2.89 -21.36 21.68
CA ARG A 210 -1.79 -21.18 20.72
C ARG A 210 -0.41 -21.26 21.36
N TRP A 211 -0.31 -21.00 22.66
CA TRP A 211 0.95 -20.93 23.37
C TRP A 211 1.35 -22.30 23.91
N ARG A 212 1.99 -23.12 23.09
CA ARG A 212 2.81 -24.22 23.61
C ARG A 212 4.13 -23.60 24.04
N LYS A 213 4.54 -23.82 25.30
CA LYS A 213 5.71 -23.20 25.94
C LYS A 213 7.05 -23.34 25.18
N GLU A 214 7.07 -24.08 24.07
CA GLU A 214 8.32 -24.44 23.38
C GLU A 214 8.34 -24.05 21.90
N LYS A 215 7.18 -23.74 21.27
CA LYS A 215 7.11 -23.43 19.82
C LYS A 215 6.45 -22.09 19.57
N LEU A 216 7.19 -21.23 18.87
CA LEU A 216 6.78 -19.87 18.50
C LEU A 216 6.79 -19.72 16.96
N ASP A 217 5.61 -19.57 16.36
CA ASP A 217 5.45 -19.31 14.94
C ASP A 217 5.36 -17.80 14.70
N ILE A 218 6.41 -17.21 14.15
CA ILE A 218 6.51 -15.79 13.82
C ILE A 218 6.16 -15.58 12.34
N LEU A 219 5.23 -14.66 12.06
CA LEU A 219 4.94 -14.20 10.73
C LEU A 219 5.76 -12.94 10.40
N PHE A 220 6.64 -13.04 9.39
CA PHE A 220 7.24 -11.90 8.73
C PHE A 220 6.38 -11.55 7.50
N PRO A 221 5.54 -10.48 7.56
CA PRO A 221 4.46 -10.26 6.60
C PRO A 221 4.93 -9.59 5.30
N ALA A 222 6.11 -9.93 4.80
CA ALA A 222 6.70 -9.32 3.62
C ALA A 222 7.58 -10.29 2.81
N ASP A 223 7.92 -9.87 1.58
CA ASP A 223 8.95 -10.54 0.78
C ASP A 223 10.35 -10.19 1.33
N PRO A 224 11.14 -11.20 1.78
CA PRO A 224 12.48 -10.99 2.32
C PRO A 224 13.46 -10.28 1.37
N ARG A 225 13.18 -10.28 0.06
CA ARG A 225 14.01 -9.59 -0.95
C ARG A 225 13.82 -8.08 -0.98
N ARG A 226 12.88 -7.56 -0.20
CA ARG A 226 12.61 -6.12 -0.08
C ARG A 226 13.48 -5.54 1.03
N PRO A 227 14.56 -4.78 0.71
CA PRO A 227 15.53 -4.32 1.71
C PRO A 227 14.89 -3.38 2.75
N GLU A 228 13.86 -2.60 2.34
CA GLU A 228 13.15 -1.72 3.27
C GLU A 228 12.36 -2.45 4.35
N LYS A 229 12.13 -3.76 4.19
CA LYS A 229 11.43 -4.60 5.18
C LYS A 229 12.36 -5.18 6.24
N ASN A 230 13.69 -5.07 6.03
CA ASN A 230 14.72 -5.45 6.99
C ASN A 230 14.56 -6.87 7.57
N HIS A 231 14.42 -7.85 6.67
CA HIS A 231 14.28 -9.27 7.06
C HIS A 231 15.45 -9.77 7.92
N TYR A 232 16.64 -9.15 7.76
CA TYR A 232 17.82 -9.50 8.55
C TYR A 232 17.58 -9.29 10.05
N LEU A 233 17.02 -8.16 10.44
CA LEU A 233 16.67 -7.89 11.84
C LEU A 233 15.64 -8.89 12.38
N ALA A 234 14.68 -9.31 11.56
CA ALA A 234 13.70 -10.33 11.96
C ALA A 234 14.39 -11.67 12.25
N LEU A 235 15.36 -12.09 11.43
CA LEU A 235 16.13 -13.32 11.66
C LEU A 235 16.99 -13.22 12.93
N GLN A 236 17.67 -12.10 13.16
CA GLN A 236 18.43 -11.88 14.38
C GLN A 236 17.54 -11.91 15.64
N THR A 237 16.30 -11.40 15.54
CA THR A 237 15.32 -11.47 16.63
C THR A 237 14.93 -12.93 16.91
N CYS A 238 14.77 -13.74 15.87
CA CYS A 238 14.49 -15.17 16.02
C CYS A 238 15.67 -15.91 16.67
N GLU A 239 16.90 -15.64 16.25
CA GLU A 239 18.13 -16.18 16.87
C GLU A 239 18.22 -15.81 18.35
N GLU A 240 17.90 -14.57 18.73
CA GLU A 240 17.84 -14.15 20.12
C GLU A 240 16.81 -14.95 20.92
N LEU A 241 15.61 -15.17 20.38
CA LEU A 241 14.57 -15.99 21.02
C LEU A 241 15.00 -17.45 21.19
N GLU A 242 15.71 -18.01 20.20
CA GLU A 242 16.26 -19.36 20.29
C GLU A 242 17.31 -19.47 21.41
N THR A 243 18.14 -18.45 21.62
CA THR A 243 19.09 -18.43 22.76
C THR A 243 18.38 -18.41 24.13
N ARG A 244 17.10 -17.92 24.16
CA ARG A 244 16.24 -17.93 25.36
C ARG A 244 15.46 -19.25 25.53
N GLY A 245 15.66 -20.23 24.64
CA GLY A 245 15.05 -21.56 24.73
C GLY A 245 13.75 -21.73 23.94
N TRP A 246 13.37 -20.76 23.08
CA TRP A 246 12.25 -20.93 22.18
C TRP A 246 12.60 -21.77 20.96
N ILE A 247 11.65 -22.59 20.49
CA ILE A 247 11.74 -23.20 19.16
C ILE A 247 11.01 -22.29 18.19
N VAL A 248 11.74 -21.57 17.34
CA VAL A 248 11.16 -20.52 16.49
C VAL A 248 10.94 -21.02 15.06
N GLY A 249 9.70 -20.88 14.56
CA GLY A 249 9.36 -21.04 13.16
C GLY A 249 9.09 -19.65 12.53
N VAL A 250 9.67 -19.39 11.35
CA VAL A 250 9.45 -18.13 10.63
C VAL A 250 8.71 -18.38 9.33
N THR A 251 7.55 -17.75 9.18
CA THR A 251 6.81 -17.73 7.91
C THR A 251 6.99 -16.38 7.22
N THR A 252 7.42 -16.40 5.96
CA THR A 252 7.54 -15.20 5.12
C THR A 252 6.47 -15.19 4.03
N LEU A 253 6.00 -13.99 3.64
CA LEU A 253 4.99 -13.82 2.60
C LEU A 253 5.63 -13.30 1.31
N ARG A 254 5.38 -14.03 0.20
CA ARG A 254 5.86 -13.64 -1.13
C ARG A 254 4.69 -13.66 -2.10
N GLN A 255 4.13 -12.50 -2.41
CA GLN A 255 3.13 -12.35 -3.47
C GLN A 255 1.95 -13.35 -3.35
N GLN A 256 1.52 -13.58 -2.13
CA GLN A 256 0.41 -14.47 -1.84
C GLN A 256 -0.94 -13.73 -2.03
N PRO A 257 -1.99 -14.42 -2.47
CA PRO A 257 -3.35 -13.92 -2.36
C PRO A 257 -3.67 -13.49 -0.93
N ARG A 258 -4.51 -12.48 -0.75
CA ARG A 258 -4.89 -11.97 0.59
C ARG A 258 -5.45 -13.04 1.51
N THR A 259 -6.29 -13.91 1.02
CA THR A 259 -6.86 -15.03 1.79
C THR A 259 -5.76 -15.90 2.42
N ILE A 260 -4.70 -16.22 1.67
CA ILE A 260 -3.54 -16.95 2.20
C ILE A 260 -2.78 -16.12 3.23
N VAL A 261 -2.67 -14.80 3.04
CA VAL A 261 -2.03 -13.90 4.02
C VAL A 261 -2.82 -13.94 5.34
N TRP A 262 -4.14 -13.79 5.29
CA TRP A 262 -5.00 -13.82 6.46
C TRP A 262 -5.02 -15.19 7.14
N ASP A 263 -5.01 -16.30 6.37
CA ASP A 263 -4.86 -17.64 6.94
C ASP A 263 -3.53 -17.81 7.70
N ARG A 264 -2.44 -17.22 7.18
CA ARG A 264 -1.13 -17.22 7.89
C ARG A 264 -1.16 -16.33 9.12
N MET A 265 -1.85 -15.21 9.08
CA MET A 265 -2.06 -14.36 10.26
C MET A 265 -2.85 -15.11 11.33
N LEU A 266 -3.92 -15.82 10.97
CA LEU A 266 -4.73 -16.58 11.92
C LEU A 266 -3.97 -17.66 12.69
N VAL A 267 -2.94 -18.26 12.10
CA VAL A 267 -2.18 -19.36 12.72
C VAL A 267 -0.87 -18.92 13.37
N ALA A 268 -0.35 -17.74 13.04
CA ALA A 268 0.86 -17.21 13.64
C ALA A 268 0.64 -16.85 15.13
N ASN A 269 1.68 -16.93 15.93
CA ASN A 269 1.67 -16.48 17.32
C ASN A 269 1.84 -14.96 17.40
N VAL A 270 2.68 -14.40 16.53
CA VAL A 270 2.95 -12.97 16.45
C VAL A 270 3.32 -12.58 15.02
N THR A 271 2.91 -11.41 14.60
CA THR A 271 3.40 -10.76 13.38
C THR A 271 4.53 -9.80 13.75
N LEU A 272 5.69 -9.97 13.13
CA LEU A 272 6.88 -9.16 13.40
C LEU A 272 7.16 -8.20 12.24
N ILE A 273 7.18 -6.90 12.53
CA ILE A 273 7.48 -5.83 11.57
C ILE A 273 8.81 -5.17 11.96
N THR A 274 9.81 -5.34 11.10
CA THR A 274 11.17 -4.81 11.28
C THR A 274 11.53 -3.75 10.22
N SER A 275 10.53 -3.20 9.56
CA SER A 275 10.72 -2.32 8.40
C SER A 275 11.46 -1.03 8.75
N ASN A 276 12.43 -0.65 7.92
CA ASN A 276 13.12 0.65 8.03
C ASN A 276 12.24 1.81 7.53
N ARG A 277 11.17 1.51 6.80
CA ARG A 277 10.28 2.52 6.20
C ARG A 277 8.90 1.93 5.92
N GLU A 278 7.89 2.62 6.44
CA GLU A 278 6.47 2.42 6.15
C GLU A 278 5.77 3.79 6.11
N ALA A 279 4.66 3.85 5.39
CA ALA A 279 3.75 5.00 5.49
C ALA A 279 2.61 4.71 6.47
N SER A 280 1.95 3.57 6.26
CA SER A 280 0.82 3.07 7.04
C SER A 280 0.69 1.58 6.74
N PRO A 281 1.33 0.69 7.51
CA PRO A 281 1.45 -0.72 7.16
C PRO A 281 0.12 -1.47 7.33
N LEU A 282 -0.56 -1.74 6.22
CA LEU A 282 -1.83 -2.50 6.20
C LEU A 282 -1.72 -3.85 6.90
N VAL A 283 -0.60 -4.55 6.70
CA VAL A 283 -0.36 -5.88 7.27
C VAL A 283 -0.38 -5.90 8.80
N ALA A 284 -0.04 -4.79 9.47
CA ALA A 284 -0.17 -4.68 10.92
C ALA A 284 -1.64 -4.72 11.35
N ARG A 285 -2.46 -3.89 10.71
CA ARG A 285 -3.90 -3.81 11.00
C ARG A 285 -4.64 -5.07 10.57
N GLU A 286 -4.30 -5.64 9.41
CA GLU A 286 -4.86 -6.92 8.96
C GLU A 286 -4.56 -8.04 9.98
N SER A 287 -3.33 -8.07 10.53
CA SER A 287 -2.95 -9.03 11.56
C SER A 287 -3.79 -8.88 12.84
N LEU A 288 -3.99 -7.64 13.32
CA LEU A 288 -4.81 -7.36 14.48
C LEU A 288 -6.27 -7.78 14.28
N ILE A 289 -6.86 -7.49 13.11
CA ILE A 289 -8.23 -7.91 12.78
C ILE A 289 -8.34 -9.44 12.70
N CYS A 290 -7.34 -10.12 12.13
CA CYS A 290 -7.25 -11.59 12.16
C CYS A 290 -6.99 -12.13 13.57
N GLY A 291 -6.83 -11.26 14.54
CA GLY A 291 -6.61 -11.61 15.93
C GLY A 291 -5.21 -12.09 16.25
N THR A 292 -4.21 -11.67 15.54
CA THR A 292 -2.80 -11.98 15.82
C THR A 292 -2.07 -10.72 16.24
N PRO A 293 -1.42 -10.72 17.43
CA PRO A 293 -0.70 -9.57 17.92
C PRO A 293 0.46 -9.20 17.01
N VAL A 294 0.83 -7.93 17.05
CA VAL A 294 1.90 -7.37 16.24
C VAL A 294 2.99 -6.83 17.17
N VAL A 295 4.23 -7.19 16.91
CA VAL A 295 5.41 -6.49 17.44
C VAL A 295 6.06 -5.76 16.28
N SER A 296 6.34 -4.49 16.47
CA SER A 296 6.86 -3.62 15.42
C SER A 296 7.96 -2.70 15.94
N VAL A 297 8.96 -2.44 15.10
CA VAL A 297 9.73 -1.19 15.27
C VAL A 297 8.78 0.00 15.09
N ASP A 298 9.09 1.12 15.73
CA ASP A 298 8.27 2.33 15.59
C ASP A 298 8.44 2.92 14.17
N VAL A 299 7.49 2.57 13.28
CA VAL A 299 7.56 2.92 11.86
C VAL A 299 6.18 3.23 11.29
N GLY A 300 6.10 4.24 10.44
CA GLY A 300 4.84 4.66 9.81
C GLY A 300 3.87 5.27 10.81
N ASP A 301 2.69 4.68 10.92
CA ASP A 301 1.63 5.09 11.84
C ASP A 301 1.25 4.00 12.87
N VAL A 302 2.13 3.00 13.06
CA VAL A 302 1.86 1.87 13.98
C VAL A 302 1.66 2.34 15.43
N GLY A 303 2.34 3.40 15.85
CA GLY A 303 2.20 4.00 17.16
C GLY A 303 0.81 4.56 17.46
N ASN A 304 -0.04 4.76 16.43
CA ASN A 304 -1.40 5.26 16.61
C ASN A 304 -2.38 4.18 17.09
N TYR A 305 -2.02 2.90 16.99
CA TYR A 305 -2.93 1.79 17.28
C TYR A 305 -2.28 0.59 17.98
N LEU A 306 -0.97 0.49 18.03
CA LEU A 306 -0.31 -0.57 18.80
C LEU A 306 -0.06 -0.11 20.24
N PRO A 307 -0.28 -0.98 21.23
CA PRO A 307 0.15 -0.73 22.61
C PRO A 307 1.66 -0.48 22.71
N GLU A 308 2.09 0.34 23.69
CA GLU A 308 3.49 0.70 23.87
C GLU A 308 4.42 -0.52 23.98
N PHE A 309 4.00 -1.57 24.69
CA PHE A 309 4.79 -2.80 24.84
C PHE A 309 4.92 -3.65 23.56
N CYS A 310 4.19 -3.30 22.51
CA CYS A 310 4.29 -3.87 21.17
C CYS A 310 5.27 -3.09 20.26
N LEU A 311 5.69 -1.91 20.71
CA LEU A 311 6.52 -0.98 19.93
C LEU A 311 7.96 -0.98 20.44
N VAL A 312 8.90 -1.01 19.53
CA VAL A 312 10.33 -0.94 19.83
C VAL A 312 10.92 0.23 19.04
N ALA A 313 11.43 1.24 19.75
CA ALA A 313 12.02 2.42 19.13
C ALA A 313 13.33 2.11 18.41
N GLU A 314 14.09 1.14 18.92
CA GLU A 314 15.41 0.79 18.43
C GLU A 314 15.38 -0.47 17.55
N TYR A 315 16.25 -0.51 16.57
CA TYR A 315 16.42 -1.68 15.67
C TYR A 315 17.33 -2.74 16.32
N GLU A 316 16.94 -3.18 17.54
CA GLU A 316 17.71 -4.13 18.35
C GLU A 316 16.98 -5.47 18.49
N PRO A 317 17.62 -6.60 18.08
CA PRO A 317 17.01 -7.93 18.17
C PRO A 317 16.54 -8.28 19.58
N LYS A 318 17.33 -7.92 20.60
CA LYS A 318 17.04 -8.21 22.00
C LYS A 318 15.75 -7.52 22.47
N LYS A 319 15.57 -6.23 22.14
CA LYS A 319 14.37 -5.47 22.51
C LYS A 319 13.12 -5.99 21.79
N LEU A 320 13.26 -6.39 20.52
CA LEU A 320 12.17 -7.03 19.78
C LEU A 320 11.80 -8.39 20.39
N ALA A 321 12.78 -9.18 20.84
CA ALA A 321 12.52 -10.42 21.55
C ALA A 321 11.83 -10.18 22.91
N ASP A 322 12.24 -9.16 23.67
CA ASP A 322 11.58 -8.75 24.92
C ASP A 322 10.10 -8.36 24.68
N ALA A 323 9.84 -7.57 23.62
CA ALA A 323 8.49 -7.19 23.23
C ALA A 323 7.65 -8.40 22.81
N ILE A 324 8.21 -9.35 22.05
CA ILE A 324 7.53 -10.59 21.68
C ILE A 324 7.15 -11.38 22.95
N GLU A 325 8.07 -11.59 23.88
CA GLU A 325 7.77 -12.30 25.12
C GLU A 325 6.72 -11.57 25.99
N SER A 326 6.72 -10.24 25.97
CA SER A 326 5.70 -9.42 26.64
C SER A 326 4.32 -9.61 26.03
N VAL A 327 4.24 -9.57 24.71
CA VAL A 327 3.02 -9.82 23.92
C VAL A 327 2.47 -11.22 24.19
N LEU A 328 3.34 -12.22 24.33
CA LEU A 328 2.94 -13.60 24.62
C LEU A 328 2.37 -13.77 26.04
N LYS A 329 2.76 -12.94 26.99
CA LYS A 329 2.29 -12.98 28.38
C LYS A 329 1.01 -12.17 28.59
N HIS A 330 0.71 -11.25 27.67
CA HIS A 330 -0.44 -10.37 27.79
C HIS A 330 -1.76 -11.14 27.59
N ASP A 331 -2.80 -10.77 28.34
CA ASP A 331 -4.15 -11.34 28.19
C ASP A 331 -4.94 -10.53 27.16
N TRP A 332 -5.12 -11.09 25.97
CA TRP A 332 -5.83 -10.48 24.85
C TRP A 332 -7.34 -10.81 24.85
N GLN A 333 -7.99 -10.91 26.00
CA GLN A 333 -9.40 -11.32 26.09
C GLN A 333 -10.33 -10.36 25.34
N GLU A 334 -10.02 -9.07 25.34
CA GLU A 334 -10.84 -8.03 24.70
C GLU A 334 -10.58 -7.88 23.19
N GLY A 335 -9.56 -8.59 22.66
CA GLY A 335 -9.16 -8.47 21.26
C GLY A 335 -8.43 -7.16 20.95
N PHE A 336 -8.47 -6.74 19.69
CA PHE A 336 -7.87 -5.49 19.23
C PHE A 336 -8.93 -4.58 18.63
N GLU A 337 -8.97 -3.35 19.11
CA GLU A 337 -9.77 -2.30 18.48
C GLU A 337 -8.86 -1.40 17.65
N LEU A 338 -9.20 -1.24 16.37
CA LEU A 338 -8.56 -0.26 15.52
C LEU A 338 -9.31 1.08 15.59
N PRO A 339 -8.61 2.22 15.56
CA PRO A 339 -9.26 3.52 15.44
C PRO A 339 -10.21 3.57 14.24
N GLU A 340 -11.34 4.24 14.41
CA GLU A 340 -12.42 4.34 13.40
C GLU A 340 -11.91 4.85 12.04
N GLU A 341 -10.87 5.68 12.05
CA GLU A 341 -10.24 6.26 10.85
C GLU A 341 -9.70 5.23 9.85
N TYR A 342 -9.52 3.96 10.28
CA TYR A 342 -9.12 2.85 9.42
C TYR A 342 -10.29 1.97 8.97
N SER A 343 -11.52 2.32 9.37
CA SER A 343 -12.72 1.60 8.96
C SER A 343 -13.11 1.94 7.51
N PHE A 344 -13.78 1.00 6.86
CA PHE A 344 -14.32 1.22 5.53
C PHE A 344 -15.32 2.39 5.49
N ALA A 345 -16.20 2.47 6.49
CA ALA A 345 -17.22 3.51 6.57
C ALA A 345 -16.61 4.91 6.70
N TYR A 346 -15.61 5.07 7.57
CA TYR A 346 -14.92 6.35 7.76
C TYR A 346 -14.21 6.79 6.49
N VAL A 347 -13.41 5.91 5.88
CA VAL A 347 -12.66 6.22 4.65
C VAL A 347 -13.61 6.54 3.49
N LYS A 348 -14.72 5.80 3.39
CA LYS A 348 -15.77 6.08 2.40
C LYS A 348 -16.34 7.49 2.56
N ASN A 349 -16.67 7.91 3.79
CA ASN A 349 -17.19 9.26 4.08
C ASN A 349 -16.16 10.35 3.75
N GLN A 350 -14.88 10.12 4.03
CA GLN A 350 -13.79 11.05 3.69
C GLN A 350 -13.69 11.24 2.16
N TRP A 351 -13.75 10.16 1.39
CA TRP A 351 -13.76 10.24 -0.08
C TRP A 351 -14.99 10.95 -0.61
N GLN A 352 -16.17 10.68 -0.05
CA GLN A 352 -17.41 11.36 -0.44
C GLN A 352 -17.31 12.89 -0.22
N SER A 353 -16.84 13.31 0.94
CA SER A 353 -16.64 14.72 1.27
C SER A 353 -15.63 15.40 0.35
N LEU A 354 -14.48 14.73 0.09
CA LEU A 354 -13.49 15.24 -0.84
C LEU A 354 -14.05 15.46 -2.25
N ILE A 355 -14.77 14.48 -2.78
CA ILE A 355 -15.34 14.53 -4.13
C ILE A 355 -16.37 15.65 -4.22
N SER A 356 -17.23 15.81 -3.21
CA SER A 356 -18.23 16.89 -3.17
C SER A 356 -17.56 18.28 -3.19
N ASN A 357 -16.53 18.48 -2.36
CA ASN A 357 -15.78 19.73 -2.30
C ASN A 357 -15.06 20.07 -3.62
N LEU A 358 -14.51 19.06 -4.31
CA LEU A 358 -13.86 19.27 -5.61
C LEU A 358 -14.85 19.69 -6.70
N LEU A 359 -16.07 19.16 -6.67
CA LEU A 359 -17.13 19.50 -7.65
C LEU A 359 -17.70 20.88 -7.42
N GLU A 360 -17.77 21.37 -6.17
CA GLU A 360 -18.24 22.73 -5.85
C GLU A 360 -17.25 23.83 -6.28
N GLN A 361 -15.98 23.47 -6.48
CA GLN A 361 -14.92 24.41 -6.89
C GLN A 361 -14.73 24.49 -8.43
N THR A 362 -15.39 23.61 -9.19
CA THR A 362 -15.28 23.49 -10.65
C THR A 362 -16.50 24.12 -11.33
#